data_948cefb695168b205f70edd2931d156f
#
_entry.id   948cefb695168b205f70edd2931d156f
#
_cell.length_a   1.000
_cell.length_b   1.000
_cell.length_c   1.000
_cell.angle_alpha   90.00
_cell.angle_beta   90.00
_cell.angle_gamma   90.00
#
_symmetry.space_group_name_H-M   'P 1'
#
loop_
_entity.id
_entity.type
_entity.pdbx_description
1 polymer ?
#
loop_
_entity_poly.entity_id
_entity_poly.type
_entity_poly.pdbx_seq_one_letter_code
_entity_poly.pdbx_strand_id
1 'polypeptide(L)'
;MNKEIMKKLSLLFVLVAVMLASCSPKVTVNLIESLPARQVDSVIVYEQNEPLPAGARKIGTVKATDPGFTPTENCMYSNMLSLAVRKTAECGGNALHVDEHRLPNIWTSTCHRVYGTMYVVPDSAVTIDTYTALQKAEMDNDVELVEFMREQNRRRERSRANPKNVLRVDLGYGDISSRFVVDGDEYEHKGGFTVNAGYMHYWGWFGVGAEVMNYSTTFDDLYHLNLFYVGPSLGLSFKSGERWRWDYNLGVGYGVYKESLSGYSIYSYTEKHATMKCDMGVEYMLSKNVGLGVRVNFMSMRLNKPEGFELKKDEFYGIQRADFIGGLRVYF
;
A
#
# COMPACT_ATOMS: atom_id res chain seq x y z
N MET A 1 -23.04 -16.11 -16.07
CA MET A 1 -22.21 -15.05 -15.52
C MET A 1 -22.86 -13.72 -15.87
N ASN A 2 -23.25 -12.93 -14.87
CA ASN A 2 -24.17 -11.80 -15.04
C ASN A 2 -23.47 -10.64 -15.81
N LYS A 3 -24.09 -10.12 -16.87
CA LYS A 3 -23.58 -9.05 -17.75
C LYS A 3 -23.17 -7.78 -16.98
N GLU A 4 -23.82 -7.53 -15.85
CA GLU A 4 -23.51 -6.44 -14.90
C GLU A 4 -22.19 -6.65 -14.17
N ILE A 5 -21.87 -7.88 -13.75
CA ILE A 5 -20.62 -8.22 -13.07
C ILE A 5 -19.44 -8.06 -14.03
N MET A 6 -19.61 -8.48 -15.29
CA MET A 6 -18.56 -8.31 -16.31
C MET A 6 -18.28 -6.84 -16.61
N LYS A 7 -19.29 -5.98 -16.65
CA LYS A 7 -19.11 -4.54 -16.84
C LYS A 7 -18.35 -3.90 -15.67
N LYS A 8 -18.68 -4.27 -14.43
CA LYS A 8 -17.98 -3.76 -13.23
C LYS A 8 -16.55 -4.26 -13.15
N LEU A 9 -16.30 -5.51 -13.54
CA LEU A 9 -14.94 -6.09 -13.58
C LEU A 9 -14.10 -5.44 -14.69
N SER A 10 -14.68 -5.19 -15.86
CA SER A 10 -14.04 -4.47 -16.97
C SER A 10 -13.71 -3.03 -16.59
N LEU A 11 -14.60 -2.34 -15.87
CA LEU A 11 -14.38 -0.98 -15.39
C LEU A 11 -13.24 -0.93 -14.37
N LEU A 12 -13.17 -1.91 -13.46
CA LEU A 12 -12.08 -2.05 -12.48
C LEU A 12 -10.74 -2.30 -13.19
N PHE A 13 -10.72 -3.15 -14.22
CA PHE A 13 -9.50 -3.44 -15.00
C PHE A 13 -9.00 -2.22 -15.76
N VAL A 14 -9.93 -1.43 -16.35
CA VAL A 14 -9.60 -0.17 -17.02
C VAL A 14 -9.07 0.86 -16.01
N LEU A 15 -9.65 0.95 -14.81
CA LEU A 15 -9.20 1.85 -13.76
C LEU A 15 -7.78 1.50 -13.28
N VAL A 16 -7.50 0.20 -13.09
CA VAL A 16 -6.16 -0.29 -12.73
C VAL A 16 -5.15 -0.05 -13.86
N ALA A 17 -5.55 -0.28 -15.13
CA ALA A 17 -4.69 -0.03 -16.28
C ALA A 17 -4.36 1.48 -16.45
N VAL A 18 -5.31 2.37 -16.18
CA VAL A 18 -5.09 3.83 -16.20
C VAL A 18 -4.18 4.28 -15.06
N MET A 19 -4.28 3.66 -13.88
CA MET A 19 -3.37 3.92 -12.77
C MET A 19 -1.91 3.48 -13.06
N LEU A 20 -1.73 2.42 -13.86
CA LEU A 20 -0.40 1.92 -14.25
C LEU A 20 0.25 2.70 -15.41
N ALA A 21 -0.52 3.44 -16.20
CA ALA A 21 -0.03 4.16 -17.39
C ALA A 21 0.56 5.55 -17.11
N SER A 22 0.63 6.00 -15.86
CA SER A 22 0.93 7.42 -15.50
C SER A 22 2.33 7.65 -14.92
N CYS A 23 3.35 6.92 -15.35
CA CYS A 23 4.72 7.10 -14.83
C CYS A 23 5.67 7.65 -15.90
N SER A 24 5.48 8.90 -16.31
CA SER A 24 6.48 9.63 -17.10
C SER A 24 6.77 10.99 -16.48
N PRO A 25 8.06 11.38 -16.42
CA PRO A 25 8.45 12.70 -15.94
C PRO A 25 7.76 13.81 -16.73
N LYS A 26 7.28 14.82 -16.01
CA LYS A 26 6.64 16.00 -16.58
C LYS A 26 7.56 17.21 -16.44
N VAL A 27 7.76 17.93 -17.55
CA VAL A 27 8.45 19.20 -17.53
C VAL A 27 7.45 20.33 -17.73
N THR A 28 7.37 21.21 -16.76
CA THR A 28 6.52 22.41 -16.80
C THR A 28 7.41 23.64 -16.92
N VAL A 29 7.03 24.57 -17.80
CA VAL A 29 7.78 25.79 -18.05
C VAL A 29 6.86 27.00 -17.86
N ASN A 30 7.36 28.03 -17.18
CA ASN A 30 6.76 29.34 -17.14
C ASN A 30 7.71 30.32 -17.84
N LEU A 31 7.37 30.74 -19.06
CA LEU A 31 8.16 31.66 -19.86
C LEU A 31 7.81 33.10 -19.54
N ILE A 32 8.86 33.92 -19.42
CA ILE A 32 8.79 35.38 -19.43
C ILE A 32 8.96 35.87 -20.85
N GLU A 33 9.86 35.21 -21.61
CA GLU A 33 10.20 35.54 -22.98
C GLU A 33 10.41 34.29 -23.77
N SER A 34 9.94 34.23 -25.02
CA SER A 34 10.17 33.08 -25.93
C SER A 34 11.23 33.47 -26.95
N LEU A 35 12.31 32.71 -27.01
CA LEU A 35 13.43 32.90 -27.93
C LEU A 35 13.54 31.69 -28.88
N PRO A 36 14.25 31.86 -30.03
CA PRO A 36 14.52 30.72 -30.90
C PRO A 36 15.26 29.60 -30.17
N ALA A 37 14.85 28.34 -30.43
CA ALA A 37 15.46 27.17 -29.82
C ALA A 37 16.98 27.11 -30.12
N ARG A 38 17.74 26.62 -29.14
CA ARG A 38 19.18 26.40 -29.23
C ARG A 38 19.51 24.92 -29.19
N GLN A 39 20.79 24.58 -29.48
CA GLN A 39 21.26 23.20 -29.28
C GLN A 39 21.37 22.89 -27.79
N VAL A 40 21.05 21.66 -27.41
CA VAL A 40 21.04 21.21 -26.01
C VAL A 40 22.45 21.31 -25.40
N ASP A 41 23.47 20.98 -26.17
CA ASP A 41 24.88 21.00 -25.76
C ASP A 41 25.42 22.42 -25.48
N SER A 42 24.65 23.47 -25.82
CA SER A 42 25.01 24.86 -25.58
C SER A 42 24.46 25.41 -24.26
N VAL A 43 23.78 24.60 -23.45
CA VAL A 43 23.20 25.03 -22.19
C VAL A 43 24.15 24.75 -21.04
N ILE A 44 24.60 25.79 -20.35
CA ILE A 44 25.42 25.72 -19.14
C ILE A 44 24.52 25.48 -17.94
N VAL A 45 24.91 24.53 -17.07
CA VAL A 45 24.21 24.28 -15.81
C VAL A 45 24.96 24.95 -14.67
N TYR A 46 24.28 25.79 -13.93
CA TYR A 46 24.74 26.39 -12.67
C TYR A 46 24.05 25.67 -11.50
N GLU A 47 24.84 25.14 -10.60
CA GLU A 47 24.33 24.49 -9.39
C GLU A 47 23.77 25.52 -8.39
N GLN A 48 23.02 25.07 -7.42
CA GLN A 48 22.23 25.86 -6.47
C GLN A 48 22.98 27.02 -5.80
N ASN A 49 24.31 26.91 -5.64
CA ASN A 49 25.13 27.93 -4.97
C ASN A 49 26.15 28.59 -5.93
N GLU A 50 26.05 28.32 -7.21
CA GLU A 50 26.98 28.90 -8.19
C GLU A 50 26.49 30.29 -8.64
N PRO A 51 27.35 31.31 -8.62
CA PRO A 51 26.96 32.64 -9.05
C PRO A 51 26.80 32.69 -10.58
N LEU A 52 25.72 33.32 -11.01
CA LEU A 52 25.52 33.59 -12.44
C LEU A 52 26.48 34.69 -12.94
N PRO A 53 26.92 34.62 -14.19
CA PRO A 53 27.77 35.66 -14.77
C PRO A 53 27.04 37.00 -14.90
N ALA A 54 27.80 38.09 -14.86
CA ALA A 54 27.26 39.43 -15.07
C ALA A 54 26.58 39.52 -16.44
N GLY A 55 25.39 40.12 -16.47
CA GLY A 55 24.59 40.22 -17.70
C GLY A 55 23.66 39.03 -17.98
N ALA A 56 23.57 38.05 -17.07
CA ALA A 56 22.59 36.96 -17.16
C ALA A 56 21.16 37.53 -17.17
N ARG A 57 20.38 37.20 -18.22
CA ARG A 57 18.99 37.65 -18.37
C ARG A 57 18.05 36.45 -18.20
N LYS A 58 17.16 36.55 -17.23
CA LYS A 58 16.15 35.53 -16.97
C LYS A 58 15.10 35.51 -18.08
N ILE A 59 14.82 34.31 -18.62
CA ILE A 59 13.80 34.07 -19.67
C ILE A 59 12.60 33.26 -19.18
N GLY A 60 12.73 32.59 -18.05
CA GLY A 60 11.65 31.77 -17.48
C GLY A 60 12.10 30.87 -16.36
N THR A 61 11.22 29.97 -15.95
CA THR A 61 11.51 28.89 -14.99
C THR A 61 11.09 27.55 -15.55
N VAL A 62 11.81 26.51 -15.17
CA VAL A 62 11.55 25.13 -15.56
C VAL A 62 11.42 24.26 -14.31
N LYS A 63 10.51 23.31 -14.38
CA LYS A 63 10.26 22.36 -13.30
C LYS A 63 10.15 20.97 -13.92
N ALA A 64 11.11 20.10 -13.63
CA ALA A 64 11.09 18.69 -13.99
C ALA A 64 10.66 17.87 -12.76
N THR A 65 9.52 17.21 -12.84
CA THR A 65 8.94 16.46 -11.71
C THR A 65 8.21 15.22 -12.20
N ASP A 66 8.22 14.18 -11.38
CA ASP A 66 7.36 13.02 -11.57
C ASP A 66 6.60 12.76 -10.26
N PRO A 67 5.27 12.74 -10.27
CA PRO A 67 4.45 12.40 -9.10
C PRO A 67 4.38 10.88 -8.85
N GLY A 68 5.09 10.04 -9.62
CA GLY A 68 5.07 8.59 -9.52
C GLY A 68 5.64 8.07 -8.20
N PHE A 69 5.14 6.88 -7.80
CA PHE A 69 5.60 6.16 -6.61
C PHE A 69 6.50 4.96 -6.94
N THR A 70 6.77 4.71 -8.21
CA THR A 70 7.65 3.63 -8.67
C THR A 70 8.98 4.22 -9.13
N PRO A 71 10.10 3.92 -8.46
CA PRO A 71 11.41 4.38 -8.91
C PRO A 71 11.76 3.70 -10.23
N THR A 72 11.98 4.50 -11.27
CA THR A 72 12.46 4.06 -12.59
C THR A 72 13.79 4.74 -12.88
N GLU A 73 14.55 4.26 -13.87
CA GLU A 73 15.77 4.94 -14.32
C GLU A 73 15.51 6.40 -14.73
N ASN A 74 14.31 6.68 -15.24
CA ASN A 74 13.90 8.05 -15.61
C ASN A 74 13.76 8.99 -14.41
N CYS A 75 13.74 8.46 -13.18
CA CYS A 75 13.61 9.21 -11.94
C CYS A 75 14.95 9.70 -11.37
N MET A 76 16.07 9.33 -11.98
CA MET A 76 17.41 9.73 -11.52
C MET A 76 17.66 11.22 -11.72
N TYR A 77 18.53 11.81 -10.89
CA TYR A 77 18.82 13.24 -10.94
C TYR A 77 19.31 13.68 -12.33
N SER A 78 20.25 12.96 -12.94
CA SER A 78 20.77 13.29 -14.27
C SER A 78 19.67 13.29 -15.35
N ASN A 79 18.75 12.33 -15.30
CA ASN A 79 17.65 12.29 -16.27
C ASN A 79 16.68 13.45 -16.06
N MET A 80 16.37 13.80 -14.80
CA MET A 80 15.53 14.96 -14.48
C MET A 80 16.20 16.28 -14.85
N LEU A 81 17.53 16.38 -14.64
CA LEU A 81 18.32 17.53 -15.02
C LEU A 81 18.42 17.64 -16.56
N SER A 82 18.67 16.54 -17.27
CA SER A 82 18.72 16.52 -18.74
C SER A 82 17.40 16.96 -19.39
N LEU A 83 16.28 16.60 -18.80
CA LEU A 83 14.95 17.07 -19.23
C LEU A 83 14.81 18.58 -19.05
N ALA A 84 15.28 19.13 -17.91
CA ALA A 84 15.26 20.55 -17.65
C ALA A 84 16.19 21.34 -18.59
N VAL A 85 17.41 20.80 -18.86
CA VAL A 85 18.38 21.34 -19.82
C VAL A 85 17.81 21.38 -21.22
N ARG A 86 17.25 20.24 -21.68
CA ARG A 86 16.60 20.17 -23.02
C ARG A 86 15.50 21.21 -23.15
N LYS A 87 14.69 21.34 -22.11
CA LYS A 87 13.58 22.30 -22.13
C LYS A 87 14.08 23.75 -22.13
N THR A 88 15.18 24.02 -21.43
CA THR A 88 15.84 25.33 -21.47
C THR A 88 16.33 25.67 -22.88
N ALA A 89 16.98 24.72 -23.57
CA ALA A 89 17.42 24.88 -24.95
C ALA A 89 16.24 25.13 -25.91
N GLU A 90 15.18 24.33 -25.80
CA GLU A 90 13.95 24.50 -26.60
C GLU A 90 13.33 25.90 -26.43
N CYS A 91 13.46 26.51 -25.26
CA CYS A 91 12.98 27.85 -24.94
C CYS A 91 13.98 28.96 -25.33
N GLY A 92 15.14 28.62 -25.92
CA GLY A 92 16.16 29.55 -26.38
C GLY A 92 17.15 30.02 -25.30
N GLY A 93 17.12 29.39 -24.12
CA GLY A 93 18.11 29.63 -23.05
C GLY A 93 19.43 28.94 -23.36
N ASN A 94 20.54 29.53 -22.90
CA ASN A 94 21.88 28.92 -22.92
C ASN A 94 22.44 28.73 -21.51
N ALA A 95 21.63 28.96 -20.47
CA ALA A 95 22.01 28.69 -19.10
C ALA A 95 20.78 28.26 -18.28
N LEU A 96 20.97 27.23 -17.45
CA LEU A 96 20.03 26.75 -16.47
C LEU A 96 20.67 26.88 -15.08
N HIS A 97 20.07 27.64 -14.19
CA HIS A 97 20.44 27.68 -12.78
C HIS A 97 19.49 26.75 -12.01
N VAL A 98 20.05 25.79 -11.29
CA VAL A 98 19.28 24.89 -10.42
C VAL A 98 18.98 25.63 -9.13
N ASP A 99 17.73 26.04 -8.96
CA ASP A 99 17.28 26.78 -7.76
C ASP A 99 17.05 25.83 -6.58
N GLU A 100 16.51 24.64 -6.85
CA GLU A 100 16.21 23.65 -5.85
C GLU A 100 16.25 22.23 -6.45
N HIS A 101 16.96 21.35 -5.79
CA HIS A 101 16.94 19.91 -6.04
C HIS A 101 16.31 19.19 -4.84
N ARG A 102 15.20 18.49 -5.09
CA ARG A 102 14.53 17.69 -4.07
C ARG A 102 14.80 16.21 -4.27
N LEU A 103 15.32 15.60 -3.22
CA LEU A 103 15.57 14.16 -3.17
C LEU A 103 14.27 13.35 -3.17
N PRO A 104 14.33 12.08 -3.61
CA PRO A 104 13.22 11.13 -3.51
C PRO A 104 12.72 10.99 -2.07
N ASN A 105 11.39 10.94 -1.91
CA ASN A 105 10.76 10.72 -0.62
C ASN A 105 9.50 9.87 -0.81
N ILE A 106 9.36 8.81 0.00
CA ILE A 106 8.24 7.86 -0.07
C ILE A 106 6.86 8.52 0.14
N TRP A 107 6.82 9.68 0.79
CA TRP A 107 5.56 10.38 1.08
C TRP A 107 5.12 11.37 -0.01
N THR A 108 6.03 11.76 -0.91
CA THR A 108 5.74 12.80 -1.91
C THR A 108 6.02 12.37 -3.34
N SER A 109 7.18 11.79 -3.62
CA SER A 109 7.58 11.27 -4.93
C SER A 109 8.84 10.44 -4.76
N THR A 110 8.89 9.29 -5.42
CA THR A 110 10.08 8.43 -5.45
C THR A 110 11.12 8.88 -6.49
N CYS A 111 10.87 10.00 -7.18
CA CYS A 111 11.75 10.58 -8.19
C CYS A 111 12.42 11.84 -7.67
N HIS A 112 13.62 12.12 -8.18
CA HIS A 112 14.25 13.43 -8.04
C HIS A 112 13.38 14.50 -8.69
N ARG A 113 13.41 15.71 -8.16
CA ARG A 113 12.67 16.86 -8.69
C ARG A 113 13.60 18.03 -8.82
N VAL A 114 13.69 18.61 -10.03
CA VAL A 114 14.55 19.74 -10.35
C VAL A 114 13.69 20.96 -10.62
N TYR A 115 14.00 22.03 -9.90
CA TYR A 115 13.42 23.33 -10.08
C TYR A 115 14.54 24.28 -10.50
N GLY A 116 14.39 24.96 -11.62
CA GLY A 116 15.43 25.84 -12.11
C GLY A 116 14.90 27.09 -12.82
N THR A 117 15.75 28.06 -12.90
CA THR A 117 15.52 29.29 -13.66
C THR A 117 16.38 29.27 -14.94
N MET A 118 15.73 29.58 -16.05
CA MET A 118 16.34 29.61 -17.38
C MET A 118 16.85 31.02 -17.68
N TYR A 119 18.08 31.08 -18.20
CA TYR A 119 18.75 32.35 -18.52
C TYR A 119 19.31 32.35 -19.93
N VAL A 120 19.54 33.56 -20.44
CA VAL A 120 20.49 33.84 -21.52
C VAL A 120 21.66 34.58 -20.90
N VAL A 121 22.84 33.95 -21.04
CA VAL A 121 24.13 34.55 -20.64
C VAL A 121 24.90 35.01 -21.86
N PRO A 122 25.78 36.02 -21.77
CA PRO A 122 26.62 36.46 -22.89
C PRO A 122 27.55 35.31 -23.36
N ASP A 123 27.77 35.20 -24.66
CA ASP A 123 28.61 34.14 -25.24
C ASP A 123 30.07 34.22 -24.76
N SER A 124 30.55 35.40 -24.30
CA SER A 124 31.87 35.55 -23.66
C SER A 124 31.96 34.92 -22.25
N ALA A 125 30.82 34.62 -21.64
CA ALA A 125 30.75 33.96 -20.34
C ALA A 125 30.66 32.43 -20.47
N VAL A 126 30.52 31.92 -21.69
CA VAL A 126 30.49 30.50 -22.02
C VAL A 126 31.93 29.97 -22.03
N THR A 127 32.54 29.82 -20.89
CA THR A 127 33.75 29.03 -20.71
C THR A 127 33.36 27.57 -20.50
N ILE A 128 33.91 26.76 -21.27
CA ILE A 128 34.05 25.30 -21.52
C ILE A 128 33.64 24.30 -20.42
N ASP A 129 32.88 24.69 -19.39
CA ASP A 129 32.58 23.79 -18.26
C ASP A 129 31.22 23.10 -18.32
N THR A 130 30.51 23.27 -19.45
CA THR A 130 29.23 22.56 -19.72
C THR A 130 29.37 21.06 -19.73
N TYR A 131 30.54 20.58 -20.20
CA TYR A 131 30.87 19.15 -20.27
C TYR A 131 31.07 18.57 -18.86
N THR A 132 31.63 19.33 -17.96
CA THR A 132 31.97 18.91 -16.59
C THR A 132 30.72 18.74 -15.72
N ALA A 133 29.72 19.61 -15.85
CA ALA A 133 28.48 19.50 -15.07
C ALA A 133 27.66 18.26 -15.48
N LEU A 134 27.55 17.98 -16.79
CA LEU A 134 26.86 16.79 -17.27
C LEU A 134 27.66 15.51 -16.96
N GLN A 135 29.00 15.52 -17.11
CA GLN A 135 29.83 14.40 -16.69
C GLN A 135 29.77 14.17 -15.19
N LYS A 136 29.80 15.23 -14.38
CA LYS A 136 29.64 15.12 -12.94
C LYS A 136 28.28 14.54 -12.57
N ALA A 137 27.20 14.99 -13.24
CA ALA A 137 25.87 14.42 -13.05
C ALA A 137 25.78 12.96 -13.49
N GLU A 138 26.52 12.55 -14.54
CA GLU A 138 26.63 11.14 -14.95
C GLU A 138 27.46 10.33 -13.94
N MET A 139 28.59 10.85 -13.43
CA MET A 139 29.37 10.19 -12.39
C MET A 139 28.61 10.08 -11.06
N ASP A 140 27.90 11.12 -10.66
CA ASP A 140 27.01 11.09 -9.48
C ASP A 140 25.88 10.09 -9.67
N ASN A 141 25.39 9.94 -10.89
CA ASN A 141 24.42 8.95 -11.32
C ASN A 141 24.94 7.51 -11.21
N ASP A 142 26.18 7.25 -11.62
CA ASP A 142 26.81 5.93 -11.49
C ASP A 142 26.97 5.55 -10.01
N VAL A 143 27.34 6.48 -9.16
CA VAL A 143 27.44 6.28 -7.71
C VAL A 143 26.05 6.03 -7.13
N GLU A 144 25.06 6.85 -7.49
CA GLU A 144 23.68 6.69 -7.02
C GLU A 144 23.05 5.39 -7.53
N LEU A 145 23.30 5.01 -8.79
CA LEU A 145 22.86 3.73 -9.36
C LEU A 145 23.49 2.55 -8.61
N VAL A 146 24.79 2.61 -8.30
CA VAL A 146 25.49 1.58 -7.54
C VAL A 146 24.93 1.49 -6.11
N GLU A 147 24.65 2.61 -5.46
CA GLU A 147 24.03 2.62 -4.13
C GLU A 147 22.59 2.11 -4.16
N PHE A 148 21.80 2.51 -5.14
CA PHE A 148 20.47 1.98 -5.39
C PHE A 148 20.48 0.46 -5.61
N MET A 149 21.37 -0.04 -6.45
CA MET A 149 21.54 -1.48 -6.72
C MET A 149 22.00 -2.23 -5.45
N ARG A 150 22.90 -1.66 -4.65
CA ARG A 150 23.32 -2.23 -3.35
C ARG A 150 22.16 -2.28 -2.37
N GLU A 151 21.35 -1.23 -2.29
CA GLU A 151 20.18 -1.22 -1.41
C GLU A 151 19.10 -2.21 -1.89
N GLN A 152 18.85 -2.30 -3.20
CA GLN A 152 17.96 -3.31 -3.78
C GLN A 152 18.45 -4.73 -3.48
N ASN A 153 19.75 -5.00 -3.63
CA ASN A 153 20.34 -6.29 -3.31
C ASN A 153 20.24 -6.58 -1.80
N ARG A 154 20.53 -5.62 -0.93
CA ARG A 154 20.32 -5.76 0.53
C ARG A 154 18.85 -6.04 0.87
N ARG A 155 17.90 -5.37 0.21
CA ARG A 155 16.45 -5.65 0.39
C ARG A 155 16.09 -7.05 -0.09
N ARG A 156 16.61 -7.49 -1.24
CA ARG A 156 16.42 -8.85 -1.76
C ARG A 156 17.03 -9.91 -0.84
N GLU A 157 18.24 -9.68 -0.32
CA GLU A 157 18.90 -10.57 0.63
C GLU A 157 18.14 -10.62 1.96
N ARG A 158 17.69 -9.47 2.50
CA ARG A 158 16.80 -9.43 3.68
C ARG A 158 15.48 -10.12 3.43
N SER A 159 14.90 -9.99 2.23
CA SER A 159 13.67 -10.70 1.85
C SER A 159 13.89 -12.20 1.69
N ARG A 160 15.05 -12.64 1.18
CA ARG A 160 15.43 -14.07 1.10
C ARG A 160 15.77 -14.66 2.47
N ALA A 161 16.38 -13.87 3.35
CA ALA A 161 16.68 -14.27 4.72
C ALA A 161 15.48 -14.20 5.67
N ASN A 162 14.33 -13.66 5.22
CA ASN A 162 13.12 -13.65 6.03
C ASN A 162 12.36 -14.95 5.88
N PRO A 163 11.91 -15.51 6.99
CA PRO A 163 11.00 -16.64 6.95
C PRO A 163 9.75 -16.27 6.14
N LYS A 164 9.41 -17.18 5.21
CA LYS A 164 8.27 -16.98 4.29
C LYS A 164 6.96 -17.48 4.87
N ASN A 165 7.05 -18.35 5.85
CA ASN A 165 5.91 -18.98 6.46
C ASN A 165 5.65 -18.38 7.83
N VAL A 166 4.41 -18.21 8.18
CA VAL A 166 3.99 -17.82 9.53
C VAL A 166 2.82 -18.65 10.00
N LEU A 167 2.94 -19.20 11.19
CA LEU A 167 1.83 -19.74 11.97
C LEU A 167 1.41 -18.68 12.99
N ARG A 168 0.11 -18.49 13.13
CA ARG A 168 -0.52 -17.52 14.03
C ARG A 168 -1.51 -18.24 14.94
N VAL A 169 -1.51 -17.90 16.21
CA VAL A 169 -2.54 -18.32 17.16
C VAL A 169 -2.91 -17.09 17.99
N ASP A 170 -4.16 -16.72 17.92
CA ASP A 170 -4.72 -15.56 18.59
C ASP A 170 -5.88 -15.95 19.49
N LEU A 171 -5.98 -15.27 20.61
CA LEU A 171 -7.06 -15.37 21.57
C LEU A 171 -7.60 -13.96 21.84
N GLY A 172 -8.88 -13.84 22.11
CA GLY A 172 -9.44 -12.55 22.44
C GLY A 172 -10.95 -12.56 22.61
N TYR A 173 -11.51 -11.38 22.50
CA TYR A 173 -12.92 -11.14 22.71
C TYR A 173 -13.52 -10.45 21.49
N GLY A 174 -14.73 -10.86 21.12
CA GLY A 174 -15.47 -10.28 20.02
C GLY A 174 -16.90 -9.96 20.40
N ASP A 175 -17.50 -9.06 19.65
CA ASP A 175 -18.88 -8.67 19.80
C ASP A 175 -19.66 -8.87 18.49
N ILE A 176 -20.84 -9.50 18.58
CA ILE A 176 -21.80 -9.59 17.49
C ILE A 176 -22.58 -8.28 17.48
N SER A 177 -22.42 -7.49 16.44
CA SER A 177 -23.04 -6.16 16.29
C SER A 177 -24.34 -6.17 15.48
N SER A 178 -24.67 -7.29 14.83
CA SER A 178 -25.92 -7.45 14.08
C SER A 178 -27.06 -7.93 14.98
N ARG A 179 -28.28 -7.63 14.58
CA ARG A 179 -29.50 -8.23 15.16
C ARG A 179 -29.64 -9.67 14.67
N PHE A 180 -29.91 -10.58 15.58
CA PHE A 180 -30.16 -11.99 15.28
C PHE A 180 -31.13 -12.60 16.31
N VAL A 181 -31.68 -13.75 15.97
CA VAL A 181 -32.70 -14.43 16.80
C VAL A 181 -32.13 -15.73 17.30
N VAL A 182 -32.27 -16.00 18.60
CA VAL A 182 -31.98 -17.26 19.27
C VAL A 182 -33.23 -17.71 20.02
N ASP A 183 -33.73 -18.91 19.68
CA ASP A 183 -34.94 -19.48 20.27
C ASP A 183 -36.19 -18.55 20.27
N GLY A 184 -36.32 -17.69 19.27
CA GLY A 184 -37.42 -16.76 19.13
C GLY A 184 -37.19 -15.38 19.74
N ASP A 185 -36.18 -15.22 20.59
CA ASP A 185 -35.81 -13.94 21.19
C ASP A 185 -34.78 -13.20 20.33
N GLU A 186 -34.97 -11.89 20.22
CA GLU A 186 -34.08 -11.02 19.43
C GLU A 186 -32.95 -10.48 20.31
N TYR A 187 -31.72 -10.63 19.82
CA TYR A 187 -30.52 -10.16 20.49
C TYR A 187 -29.75 -9.16 19.59
N GLU A 188 -29.14 -8.19 20.24
CA GLU A 188 -28.25 -7.21 19.65
C GLU A 188 -27.07 -7.00 20.62
N HIS A 189 -25.84 -6.93 20.07
CA HIS A 189 -24.62 -6.78 20.85
C HIS A 189 -24.35 -7.90 21.86
N LYS A 190 -23.83 -9.02 21.37
CA LYS A 190 -23.43 -10.14 22.24
C LYS A 190 -21.94 -10.42 22.14
N GLY A 191 -21.27 -10.21 23.26
CA GLY A 191 -19.85 -10.48 23.41
C GLY A 191 -19.54 -11.95 23.68
N GLY A 192 -18.37 -12.40 23.24
CA GLY A 192 -17.91 -13.77 23.45
C GLY A 192 -16.42 -13.94 23.22
N PHE A 193 -15.94 -15.13 23.54
CA PHE A 193 -14.54 -15.49 23.41
C PHE A 193 -14.21 -15.99 22.00
N THR A 194 -13.07 -15.53 21.45
CA THR A 194 -12.60 -15.87 20.12
C THR A 194 -11.23 -16.55 20.18
N VAL A 195 -11.09 -17.66 19.45
CA VAL A 195 -9.82 -18.32 19.14
C VAL A 195 -9.63 -18.30 17.63
N ASN A 196 -8.48 -17.86 17.18
CA ASN A 196 -8.11 -17.85 15.76
C ASN A 196 -6.75 -18.54 15.58
N ALA A 197 -6.63 -19.39 14.56
CA ALA A 197 -5.37 -19.96 14.14
C ALA A 197 -5.25 -19.86 12.62
N GLY A 198 -4.05 -19.54 12.13
CA GLY A 198 -3.83 -19.34 10.71
C GLY A 198 -2.42 -19.65 10.28
N TYR A 199 -2.30 -20.06 9.04
CA TYR A 199 -1.03 -20.24 8.33
C TYR A 199 -1.02 -19.34 7.10
N MET A 200 0.10 -18.63 6.89
CA MET A 200 0.32 -17.80 5.69
C MET A 200 1.69 -18.10 5.11
N HIS A 201 1.75 -18.17 3.79
CA HIS A 201 2.99 -18.19 3.03
C HIS A 201 3.13 -16.87 2.27
N TYR A 202 4.25 -16.16 2.45
CA TYR A 202 4.49 -14.84 1.86
C TYR A 202 5.53 -14.88 0.76
N TRP A 203 5.23 -14.19 -0.36
CA TRP A 203 6.16 -13.83 -1.42
C TRP A 203 6.42 -12.31 -1.34
N GLY A 204 7.36 -11.91 -0.49
CA GLY A 204 7.59 -10.50 -0.20
C GLY A 204 6.49 -9.91 0.70
N TRP A 205 5.72 -8.99 0.18
CA TRP A 205 4.62 -8.30 0.90
C TRP A 205 3.25 -9.00 0.75
N PHE A 206 3.10 -9.87 -0.24
CA PHE A 206 1.87 -10.61 -0.53
C PHE A 206 1.96 -12.04 -0.05
N GLY A 207 0.88 -12.57 0.48
CA GLY A 207 0.81 -13.94 0.97
C GLY A 207 -0.54 -14.60 0.71
N VAL A 208 -0.51 -15.92 0.75
CA VAL A 208 -1.68 -16.80 0.66
C VAL A 208 -1.63 -17.80 1.80
N GLY A 209 -2.78 -18.12 2.37
CA GLY A 209 -2.85 -19.05 3.48
C GLY A 209 -4.25 -19.57 3.74
N ALA A 210 -4.43 -20.09 4.93
CA ALA A 210 -5.71 -20.54 5.43
C ALA A 210 -5.86 -20.22 6.91
N GLU A 211 -7.08 -20.01 7.33
CA GLU A 211 -7.41 -19.66 8.71
C GLU A 211 -8.59 -20.48 9.21
N VAL A 212 -8.55 -20.77 10.49
CA VAL A 212 -9.67 -21.33 11.25
C VAL A 212 -9.95 -20.43 12.43
N MET A 213 -11.21 -20.25 12.75
CA MET A 213 -11.63 -19.41 13.87
C MET A 213 -12.84 -20.03 14.56
N ASN A 214 -12.86 -19.93 15.86
CA ASN A 214 -13.99 -20.30 16.68
C ASN A 214 -14.36 -19.17 17.62
N TYR A 215 -15.64 -18.83 17.63
CA TYR A 215 -16.23 -17.90 18.59
C TYR A 215 -17.27 -18.64 19.43
N SER A 216 -17.31 -18.36 20.70
CA SER A 216 -18.27 -18.97 21.63
C SER A 216 -18.82 -17.94 22.58
N THR A 217 -20.14 -17.95 22.75
CA THR A 217 -20.84 -17.15 23.76
C THR A 217 -22.03 -17.91 24.34
N THR A 218 -22.57 -17.43 25.47
CA THR A 218 -23.71 -18.03 26.13
C THR A 218 -24.77 -16.95 26.36
N PHE A 219 -26.04 -17.30 26.13
CA PHE A 219 -27.22 -16.45 26.38
C PHE A 219 -28.00 -17.04 27.55
N ASP A 220 -28.40 -16.19 28.47
CA ASP A 220 -29.24 -16.50 29.61
C ASP A 220 -28.82 -17.75 30.41
N ASP A 221 -27.49 -18.00 30.42
CA ASP A 221 -26.84 -19.20 30.99
C ASP A 221 -27.36 -20.54 30.48
N LEU A 222 -28.21 -20.55 29.46
CA LEU A 222 -28.87 -21.72 28.90
C LEU A 222 -28.47 -22.02 27.47
N TYR A 223 -28.38 -21.02 26.59
CA TYR A 223 -28.11 -21.20 25.20
C TYR A 223 -26.64 -20.93 24.89
N HIS A 224 -25.96 -21.92 24.30
CA HIS A 224 -24.60 -21.78 23.78
C HIS A 224 -24.65 -21.52 22.28
N LEU A 225 -24.03 -20.42 21.86
CA LEU A 225 -23.80 -20.11 20.47
C LEU A 225 -22.32 -20.32 20.13
N ASN A 226 -22.09 -21.06 19.08
CA ASN A 226 -20.76 -21.31 18.55
C ASN A 226 -20.71 -20.94 17.06
N LEU A 227 -19.72 -20.15 16.67
CA LEU A 227 -19.45 -19.78 15.28
C LEU A 227 -18.09 -20.33 14.91
N PHE A 228 -18.05 -21.26 13.98
CA PHE A 228 -16.81 -21.80 13.42
C PHE A 228 -16.62 -21.26 12.01
N TYR A 229 -15.41 -20.87 11.67
CA TYR A 229 -15.00 -20.44 10.33
C TYR A 229 -13.75 -21.19 9.89
N VAL A 230 -13.71 -21.60 8.62
CA VAL A 230 -12.52 -22.10 7.94
C VAL A 230 -12.52 -21.60 6.51
N GLY A 231 -11.36 -21.12 6.06
CA GLY A 231 -11.24 -20.66 4.67
C GLY A 231 -9.84 -20.26 4.26
N PRO A 232 -9.63 -20.17 2.94
CA PRO A 232 -8.44 -19.53 2.38
C PRO A 232 -8.39 -18.05 2.72
N SER A 233 -7.17 -17.53 2.81
CA SER A 233 -6.91 -16.13 3.13
C SER A 233 -5.83 -15.56 2.22
N LEU A 234 -6.02 -14.32 1.77
CA LEU A 234 -5.02 -13.50 1.09
C LEU A 234 -4.49 -12.49 2.10
N GLY A 235 -3.19 -12.29 2.14
CA GLY A 235 -2.56 -11.42 3.11
C GLY A 235 -1.57 -10.44 2.51
N LEU A 236 -1.50 -9.28 3.13
CA LEU A 236 -0.46 -8.28 2.87
C LEU A 236 0.33 -8.09 4.17
N SER A 237 1.67 -8.09 4.08
CA SER A 237 2.53 -7.87 5.24
C SER A 237 3.61 -6.86 4.94
N PHE A 238 3.70 -5.83 5.77
CA PHE A 238 4.64 -4.73 5.61
C PHE A 238 5.50 -4.60 6.86
N LYS A 239 6.82 -4.53 6.67
CA LYS A 239 7.75 -4.26 7.76
C LYS A 239 7.90 -2.75 7.96
N SER A 240 7.85 -2.33 9.22
CA SER A 240 8.15 -0.99 9.66
C SER A 240 9.33 -1.04 10.64
N GLY A 241 10.52 -0.74 10.16
CA GLY A 241 11.75 -0.93 10.91
C GLY A 241 12.14 -2.40 11.08
N GLU A 242 12.87 -2.71 12.16
CA GLU A 242 13.40 -4.07 12.39
C GLU A 242 12.43 -5.00 13.10
N ARG A 243 11.55 -4.45 13.93
CA ARG A 243 10.73 -5.23 14.87
C ARG A 243 9.24 -5.14 14.63
N TRP A 244 8.74 -4.16 13.88
CA TRP A 244 7.32 -3.99 13.66
C TRP A 244 6.90 -4.53 12.31
N ARG A 245 5.73 -5.19 12.26
CA ARG A 245 5.06 -5.64 11.05
C ARG A 245 3.60 -5.25 11.11
N TRP A 246 3.07 -4.87 9.97
CA TRP A 246 1.65 -4.62 9.75
C TRP A 246 1.14 -5.68 8.81
N ASP A 247 0.02 -6.27 9.13
CA ASP A 247 -0.62 -7.26 8.29
C ASP A 247 -2.09 -6.95 8.08
N TYR A 248 -2.55 -7.27 6.89
CA TYR A 248 -3.94 -7.14 6.46
C TYR A 248 -4.30 -8.46 5.78
N ASN A 249 -5.43 -9.06 6.15
CA ASN A 249 -5.87 -10.30 5.54
C ASN A 249 -7.33 -10.20 5.13
N LEU A 250 -7.64 -10.89 4.03
CA LEU A 250 -8.98 -11.05 3.51
C LEU A 250 -9.22 -12.54 3.26
N GLY A 251 -10.22 -13.10 3.92
CA GLY A 251 -10.62 -14.49 3.79
C GLY A 251 -12.05 -14.62 3.29
N VAL A 252 -12.29 -15.62 2.48
CA VAL A 252 -13.62 -16.09 2.12
C VAL A 252 -13.66 -17.58 2.37
N GLY A 253 -14.60 -18.01 3.18
CA GLY A 253 -14.60 -19.40 3.62
C GLY A 253 -15.98 -19.91 3.97
N TYR A 254 -15.96 -20.98 4.72
CA TYR A 254 -17.13 -21.68 5.16
C TYR A 254 -17.36 -21.42 6.64
N GLY A 255 -18.52 -20.89 6.98
CA GLY A 255 -18.95 -20.64 8.35
C GLY A 255 -19.99 -21.63 8.79
N VAL A 256 -19.89 -22.07 10.03
CA VAL A 256 -20.87 -22.90 10.71
C VAL A 256 -21.38 -22.15 11.92
N TYR A 257 -22.66 -21.85 11.91
CA TYR A 257 -23.42 -21.32 13.04
C TYR A 257 -24.09 -22.48 13.78
N LYS A 258 -23.89 -22.59 15.08
CA LYS A 258 -24.47 -23.63 15.90
C LYS A 258 -25.03 -23.06 17.20
N GLU A 259 -26.30 -23.32 17.47
CA GLU A 259 -26.95 -23.11 18.75
C GLU A 259 -27.18 -24.45 19.46
N SER A 260 -27.05 -24.47 20.76
CA SER A 260 -27.33 -25.64 21.59
C SER A 260 -27.83 -25.22 22.97
N LEU A 261 -28.78 -25.96 23.51
CA LEU A 261 -29.29 -25.76 24.89
C LEU A 261 -28.41 -26.50 25.89
N SER A 262 -27.98 -25.78 26.93
CA SER A 262 -27.16 -26.35 28.01
C SER A 262 -27.96 -27.40 28.81
N GLY A 263 -27.40 -28.57 28.96
CA GLY A 263 -28.02 -29.67 29.75
C GLY A 263 -29.04 -30.55 29.02
N TYR A 264 -29.44 -30.19 27.81
CA TYR A 264 -30.36 -31.01 27.00
C TYR A 264 -29.73 -31.28 25.63
N SER A 265 -29.39 -32.50 25.33
CA SER A 265 -28.81 -32.90 24.02
C SER A 265 -29.80 -32.89 22.85
N ILE A 266 -31.04 -32.51 23.09
CA ILE A 266 -32.16 -32.64 22.13
C ILE A 266 -32.29 -31.42 21.22
N TYR A 267 -31.89 -30.22 21.66
CA TYR A 267 -31.96 -29.01 20.84
C TYR A 267 -30.60 -28.62 20.30
N SER A 268 -30.45 -28.70 18.99
CA SER A 268 -29.27 -28.19 18.28
C SER A 268 -29.69 -27.67 16.91
N TYR A 269 -29.56 -26.36 16.70
CA TYR A 269 -29.78 -25.74 15.42
C TYR A 269 -28.41 -25.46 14.77
N THR A 270 -28.27 -25.76 13.49
CA THR A 270 -27.02 -25.60 12.75
C THR A 270 -27.27 -25.05 11.38
N GLU A 271 -26.60 -23.95 11.03
CA GLU A 271 -26.56 -23.39 9.69
C GLU A 271 -25.12 -23.33 9.15
N LYS A 272 -25.03 -23.37 7.82
CA LYS A 272 -23.75 -23.43 7.12
C LYS A 272 -23.80 -22.49 5.92
N HIS A 273 -22.95 -21.44 5.93
CA HIS A 273 -22.98 -20.43 4.90
C HIS A 273 -21.58 -19.95 4.48
N ALA A 274 -21.51 -19.37 3.28
CA ALA A 274 -20.33 -18.61 2.87
C ALA A 274 -20.12 -17.42 3.80
N THR A 275 -18.89 -17.25 4.25
CA THR A 275 -18.51 -16.27 5.26
C THR A 275 -17.32 -15.47 4.75
N MET A 276 -17.39 -14.17 4.89
CA MET A 276 -16.26 -13.27 4.64
C MET A 276 -15.63 -12.84 5.95
N LYS A 277 -14.32 -12.75 5.93
CA LYS A 277 -13.50 -12.29 7.05
C LYS A 277 -12.47 -11.31 6.54
N CYS A 278 -12.28 -10.20 7.23
CA CYS A 278 -11.13 -9.33 7.02
C CYS A 278 -10.52 -8.97 8.36
N ASP A 279 -9.21 -8.87 8.39
CA ASP A 279 -8.51 -8.48 9.61
C ASP A 279 -7.31 -7.59 9.31
N MET A 280 -6.98 -6.74 10.27
CA MET A 280 -5.78 -5.94 10.28
C MET A 280 -5.07 -6.08 11.62
N GLY A 281 -3.75 -6.14 11.60
CA GLY A 281 -2.96 -6.32 12.78
C GLY A 281 -1.63 -5.60 12.77
N VAL A 282 -1.08 -5.53 13.96
CA VAL A 282 0.30 -5.10 14.17
C VAL A 282 1.03 -6.13 15.02
N GLU A 283 2.24 -6.45 14.62
CA GLU A 283 3.07 -7.47 15.25
C GLU A 283 4.40 -6.86 15.71
N TYR A 284 4.85 -7.25 16.88
CA TYR A 284 6.16 -6.92 17.41
C TYR A 284 7.04 -8.18 17.46
N MET A 285 8.15 -8.15 16.75
CA MET A 285 9.09 -9.27 16.65
C MET A 285 10.00 -9.31 17.87
N LEU A 286 9.85 -10.34 18.68
CA LEU A 286 10.73 -10.63 19.83
C LEU A 286 12.07 -11.18 19.36
N SER A 287 12.05 -11.97 18.30
CA SER A 287 13.22 -12.54 17.62
C SER A 287 12.98 -12.57 16.10
N LYS A 288 13.93 -13.15 15.34
CA LYS A 288 13.74 -13.36 13.89
C LYS A 288 12.56 -14.27 13.56
N ASN A 289 12.23 -15.18 14.45
CA ASN A 289 11.26 -16.26 14.21
C ASN A 289 10.02 -16.16 15.09
N VAL A 290 9.99 -15.32 16.13
CA VAL A 290 8.90 -15.24 17.09
C VAL A 290 8.46 -13.79 17.25
N GLY A 291 7.17 -13.57 17.19
CA GLY A 291 6.53 -12.28 17.42
C GLY A 291 5.26 -12.39 18.27
N LEU A 292 4.86 -11.27 18.83
CA LEU A 292 3.55 -11.07 19.46
C LEU A 292 2.78 -10.08 18.61
N GLY A 293 1.48 -10.26 18.46
CA GLY A 293 0.66 -9.34 17.69
C GLY A 293 -0.71 -9.13 18.30
N VAL A 294 -1.29 -8.00 17.95
CA VAL A 294 -2.71 -7.67 18.19
C VAL A 294 -3.40 -7.42 16.87
N ARG A 295 -4.69 -7.74 16.80
CA ARG A 295 -5.45 -7.71 15.57
C ARG A 295 -6.89 -7.35 15.83
N VAL A 296 -7.45 -6.56 14.92
CA VAL A 296 -8.89 -6.35 14.81
C VAL A 296 -9.38 -7.20 13.64
N ASN A 297 -10.40 -8.00 13.89
CA ASN A 297 -10.99 -8.91 12.93
C ASN A 297 -12.46 -8.55 12.74
N PHE A 298 -12.91 -8.56 11.50
CA PHE A 298 -14.32 -8.39 11.12
C PHE A 298 -14.78 -9.61 10.35
N MET A 299 -15.93 -10.15 10.74
CA MET A 299 -16.55 -11.30 10.09
C MET A 299 -17.99 -10.98 9.72
N SER A 300 -18.41 -11.44 8.53
CA SER A 300 -19.79 -11.36 8.08
C SER A 300 -20.24 -12.71 7.53
N MET A 301 -21.31 -13.24 8.08
CA MET A 301 -21.93 -14.51 7.72
C MET A 301 -23.44 -14.30 7.56
N ARG A 302 -23.97 -14.63 6.39
CA ARG A 302 -25.40 -14.57 6.14
C ARG A 302 -26.08 -15.79 6.78
N LEU A 303 -27.23 -15.58 7.42
CA LEU A 303 -28.10 -16.64 7.95
C LEU A 303 -29.44 -16.67 7.21
N ASN A 304 -30.18 -17.77 7.32
CA ASN A 304 -31.53 -17.86 6.85
C ASN A 304 -32.46 -17.08 7.78
N LYS A 305 -33.28 -16.25 7.22
CA LYS A 305 -34.24 -15.45 7.98
C LYS A 305 -35.32 -16.34 8.60
N PRO A 306 -35.58 -16.29 9.92
CA PRO A 306 -36.70 -17.00 10.54
C PRO A 306 -38.03 -16.50 10.03
N GLU A 307 -39.06 -17.36 10.06
CA GLU A 307 -40.42 -16.99 9.76
C GLU A 307 -40.95 -15.95 10.77
N GLY A 308 -41.60 -14.92 10.27
CA GLY A 308 -42.15 -13.84 11.09
C GLY A 308 -41.19 -12.73 11.49
N PHE A 309 -39.90 -12.84 11.23
CA PHE A 309 -38.94 -11.78 11.52
C PHE A 309 -39.01 -10.68 10.44
N GLU A 310 -39.27 -9.43 10.82
CA GLU A 310 -39.34 -8.32 9.90
C GLU A 310 -37.98 -7.59 9.82
N LEU A 311 -37.39 -7.58 8.64
CA LEU A 311 -36.21 -6.77 8.34
C LEU A 311 -36.66 -5.37 7.91
N LYS A 312 -35.91 -4.36 8.34
CA LYS A 312 -36.00 -3.03 7.73
C LYS A 312 -35.54 -3.13 6.27
N LYS A 313 -36.03 -2.22 5.43
CA LYS A 313 -35.67 -2.17 4.01
C LYS A 313 -34.13 -2.12 3.88
N ASP A 314 -33.58 -3.06 3.09
CA ASP A 314 -32.14 -3.23 2.84
C ASP A 314 -31.30 -3.74 4.06
N GLU A 315 -31.93 -4.25 5.12
CA GLU A 315 -31.24 -4.84 6.26
C GLU A 315 -30.74 -6.26 5.94
N PHE A 316 -29.50 -6.55 6.34
CA PHE A 316 -28.87 -7.85 6.19
C PHE A 316 -29.20 -8.74 7.41
N TYR A 317 -29.79 -9.92 7.18
CA TYR A 317 -29.95 -10.91 8.24
C TYR A 317 -28.75 -11.86 8.28
N GLY A 318 -28.08 -11.91 9.41
CA GLY A 318 -26.89 -12.73 9.62
C GLY A 318 -26.00 -12.17 10.72
N ILE A 319 -24.87 -12.81 10.92
CA ILE A 319 -23.90 -12.40 11.95
C ILE A 319 -22.90 -11.44 11.35
N GLN A 320 -22.84 -10.23 11.90
CA GLN A 320 -21.74 -9.29 11.72
C GLN A 320 -21.04 -9.14 13.07
N ARG A 321 -19.74 -9.36 13.06
CA ARG A 321 -18.96 -9.42 14.28
C ARG A 321 -17.62 -8.69 14.13
N ALA A 322 -17.22 -8.04 15.22
CA ALA A 322 -15.89 -7.46 15.37
C ALA A 322 -15.18 -8.10 16.57
N ASP A 323 -13.92 -8.50 16.41
CA ASP A 323 -13.11 -9.08 17.46
C ASP A 323 -11.83 -8.27 17.68
N PHE A 324 -11.40 -8.18 18.93
CA PHE A 324 -10.06 -7.76 19.31
C PHE A 324 -9.31 -8.96 19.86
N ILE A 325 -8.28 -9.39 19.11
CA ILE A 325 -7.54 -10.62 19.41
C ILE A 325 -6.04 -10.33 19.46
N GLY A 326 -5.32 -11.12 20.21
CA GLY A 326 -3.87 -11.04 20.30
C GLY A 326 -3.25 -12.41 20.53
N GLY A 327 -1.98 -12.55 20.11
CA GLY A 327 -1.35 -13.85 20.24
C GLY A 327 0.05 -13.97 19.69
N LEU A 328 0.45 -15.21 19.45
CA LEU A 328 1.78 -15.60 19.06
C LEU A 328 1.90 -15.76 17.54
N ARG A 329 3.07 -15.38 17.02
CA ARG A 329 3.51 -15.57 15.63
C ARG A 329 4.78 -16.39 15.61
N VAL A 330 4.80 -17.46 14.81
CA VAL A 330 6.00 -18.27 14.58
C VAL A 330 6.33 -18.25 13.10
N TYR A 331 7.50 -17.72 12.77
CA TYR A 331 8.00 -17.57 11.42
C TYR A 331 9.07 -18.62 11.11
N PHE A 332 8.99 -19.26 9.90
CA PHE A 332 9.93 -20.29 9.48
C PHE A 332 10.07 -20.40 7.95
#